data_a8aa49a091b0bc874001265fe6ceda23
#
_entry.id   a8aa49a091b0bc874001265fe6ceda23
#
_cell.length_a   1.000
_cell.length_b   1.000
_cell.length_c   1.000
_cell.angle_alpha   90.00
_cell.angle_beta   90.00
_cell.angle_gamma   90.00
#
_symmetry.space_group_name_H-M   'P 1'
#
loop_
_entity.id
_entity.type
_entity.pdbx_description
1 polymer ?
#
loop_
_entity_poly.entity_id
_entity_poly.type
_entity_poly.pdbx_seq_one_letter_code
_entity_poly.pdbx_strand_id
1 'polypeptide(L)'
;KIFFFFLIVGFHPSYSVALNIKKLIQEKRRLENLTKVKVQINRFHFLKFSFPQSFQMLEQIGITSDYSLGYSHYIGFRASTCTPFYFYDLVQDRISSLKLHPLVIMDVTLKKYMGKSSEELFDIMSEYAEKIKEVNGEFVSLFHNESLSDDNFWSGWREQYQKAIRYISLLEIYDKEEALEKSR
;
A
#
# COMPACT_ATOMS: atom_id res chain seq x y z
N LYS A 1 14.44 -18.90 -18.82
CA LYS A 1 14.58 -17.77 -17.88
C LYS A 1 13.65 -18.06 -16.71
N ILE A 2 14.20 -18.31 -15.52
CA ILE A 2 13.43 -18.49 -14.28
C ILE A 2 13.20 -17.08 -13.76
N PHE A 3 11.93 -16.63 -13.77
CA PHE A 3 11.54 -15.38 -13.12
C PHE A 3 11.30 -15.70 -11.64
N PHE A 4 12.17 -15.21 -10.76
CA PHE A 4 11.90 -15.22 -9.34
C PHE A 4 10.94 -14.06 -9.01
N PHE A 5 9.68 -14.38 -8.76
CA PHE A 5 8.76 -13.43 -8.14
C PHE A 5 9.05 -13.43 -6.64
N PHE A 6 9.62 -12.34 -6.14
CA PHE A 6 9.70 -12.12 -4.70
C PHE A 6 8.32 -11.68 -4.20
N LEU A 7 7.54 -12.63 -3.69
CA LEU A 7 6.31 -12.32 -2.98
C LEU A 7 6.66 -11.90 -1.55
N ILE A 8 6.31 -10.68 -1.19
CA ILE A 8 6.42 -10.19 0.18
C ILE A 8 5.12 -10.49 0.91
N VAL A 9 5.21 -11.23 2.04
CA VAL A 9 4.05 -11.52 2.87
C VAL A 9 3.82 -10.38 3.85
N GLY A 10 2.66 -9.72 3.74
CA GLY A 10 2.20 -8.70 4.67
C GLY A 10 1.10 -9.21 5.60
N PHE A 11 0.98 -8.60 6.78
CA PHE A 11 -0.08 -8.84 7.73
C PHE A 11 -1.32 -8.00 7.37
N HIS A 12 -2.45 -8.66 7.25
CA HIS A 12 -3.75 -8.02 7.02
C HIS A 12 -4.72 -8.51 8.09
N PRO A 13 -4.70 -7.88 9.28
CA PRO A 13 -5.46 -8.36 10.44
C PRO A 13 -6.97 -8.25 10.21
N SER A 14 -7.72 -9.11 10.88
CA SER A 14 -9.18 -9.09 10.85
C SER A 14 -9.74 -7.74 11.31
N TYR A 15 -10.88 -7.33 10.77
CA TYR A 15 -11.52 -6.03 11.03
C TYR A 15 -11.67 -5.69 12.53
N SER A 16 -11.95 -6.70 13.38
CA SER A 16 -12.24 -6.53 14.80
C SER A 16 -11.01 -6.33 15.68
N VAL A 17 -9.78 -6.43 15.13
CA VAL A 17 -8.56 -6.49 15.98
C VAL A 17 -7.70 -5.23 15.97
N ALA A 18 -8.07 -4.19 15.24
CA ALA A 18 -7.28 -2.96 15.08
C ALA A 18 -6.88 -2.27 16.41
N LEU A 19 -7.61 -2.52 17.51
CA LEU A 19 -7.34 -2.01 18.87
C LEU A 19 -7.19 -3.14 19.90
N ASN A 20 -6.87 -4.36 19.47
CA ASN A 20 -6.71 -5.50 20.35
C ASN A 20 -5.36 -6.19 20.17
N ILE A 21 -4.37 -5.76 20.97
CA ILE A 21 -2.99 -6.25 20.91
C ILE A 21 -2.88 -7.77 21.03
N LYS A 22 -3.67 -8.41 21.90
CA LYS A 22 -3.62 -9.87 22.09
C LYS A 22 -4.05 -10.61 20.82
N LYS A 23 -5.12 -10.15 20.18
CA LYS A 23 -5.59 -10.72 18.91
C LYS A 23 -4.62 -10.42 17.76
N LEU A 24 -4.05 -9.22 17.70
CA LEU A 24 -3.01 -8.88 16.71
C LEU A 24 -1.81 -9.83 16.82
N ILE A 25 -1.31 -10.09 18.03
CA ILE A 25 -0.23 -11.04 18.28
C ILE A 25 -0.62 -12.45 17.80
N GLN A 26 -1.83 -12.90 18.14
CA GLN A 26 -2.31 -14.25 17.79
C GLN A 26 -2.42 -14.43 16.28
N GLU A 27 -3.02 -13.49 15.58
CA GLU A 27 -3.19 -13.56 14.11
C GLU A 27 -1.84 -13.47 13.39
N LYS A 28 -0.94 -12.55 13.83
CA LYS A 28 0.41 -12.43 13.26
C LYS A 28 1.20 -13.73 13.43
N ARG A 29 1.22 -14.31 14.65
CA ARG A 29 1.89 -15.60 14.91
C ARG A 29 1.33 -16.74 14.06
N ARG A 30 0.00 -16.79 13.88
CA ARG A 30 -0.63 -17.77 12.99
C ARG A 30 -0.12 -17.63 11.55
N LEU A 31 -0.05 -16.42 11.03
CA LEU A 31 0.46 -16.15 9.67
C LEU A 31 1.93 -16.58 9.55
N GLU A 32 2.79 -16.19 10.50
CA GLU A 32 4.21 -16.55 10.52
C GLU A 32 4.43 -18.07 10.62
N ASN A 33 3.61 -18.76 11.42
CA ASN A 33 3.66 -20.23 11.53
C ASN A 33 3.27 -20.92 10.23
N LEU A 34 2.32 -20.39 9.47
CA LEU A 34 1.90 -20.95 8.19
C LEU A 34 2.90 -20.67 7.08
N THR A 35 3.41 -19.44 7.01
CA THR A 35 4.31 -19.02 5.91
C THR A 35 5.78 -19.31 6.19
N LYS A 36 6.16 -19.59 7.46
CA LYS A 36 7.55 -19.71 7.93
C LYS A 36 8.41 -18.46 7.67
N VAL A 37 7.76 -17.30 7.47
CA VAL A 37 8.41 -16.01 7.24
C VAL A 37 8.08 -15.06 8.38
N LYS A 38 9.09 -14.31 8.87
CA LYS A 38 8.86 -13.21 9.80
C LYS A 38 8.11 -12.09 9.09
N VAL A 39 6.96 -11.70 9.62
CA VAL A 39 6.10 -10.68 9.00
C VAL A 39 6.34 -9.33 9.68
N GLN A 40 6.77 -8.35 8.88
CA GLN A 40 7.13 -7.01 9.34
C GLN A 40 6.35 -5.89 8.64
N ILE A 41 5.47 -6.25 7.72
CA ILE A 41 4.65 -5.33 6.93
C ILE A 41 3.20 -5.50 7.32
N ASN A 42 2.46 -4.39 7.47
CA ASN A 42 1.04 -4.38 7.81
C ASN A 42 0.22 -3.50 6.87
N ARG A 43 -1.04 -3.90 6.68
CA ARG A 43 -2.12 -3.06 6.19
C ARG A 43 -3.39 -3.43 6.93
N PHE A 44 -4.00 -2.50 7.65
CA PHE A 44 -5.26 -2.75 8.36
C PHE A 44 -6.43 -2.96 7.40
N HIS A 45 -7.27 -3.93 7.73
CA HIS A 45 -8.50 -4.20 7.00
C HIS A 45 -9.43 -2.97 7.01
N PHE A 46 -9.99 -2.61 5.86
CA PHE A 46 -10.77 -1.37 5.66
C PHE A 46 -10.00 -0.08 6.01
N LEU A 47 -8.68 -0.10 6.04
CA LEU A 47 -7.85 1.02 6.50
C LEU A 47 -8.27 1.53 7.88
N LYS A 48 -8.80 0.63 8.73
CA LYS A 48 -9.34 0.96 10.06
C LYS A 48 -8.22 0.96 11.10
N PHE A 49 -7.85 2.14 11.53
CA PHE A 49 -6.88 2.33 12.61
C PHE A 49 -7.24 3.56 13.46
N SER A 50 -6.64 3.67 14.65
CA SER A 50 -6.73 4.83 15.54
C SER A 50 -5.34 5.36 15.88
N PHE A 51 -5.16 6.67 15.79
CA PHE A 51 -3.94 7.35 16.25
C PHE A 51 -3.99 7.60 17.76
N PRO A 52 -2.89 7.42 18.48
CA PRO A 52 -1.63 6.75 18.08
C PRO A 52 -1.68 5.24 18.32
N GLN A 53 -2.73 4.71 18.97
CA GLN A 53 -2.80 3.39 19.58
C GLN A 53 -2.53 2.25 18.60
N SER A 54 -3.11 2.28 17.41
CA SER A 54 -2.89 1.20 16.42
C SER A 54 -1.43 1.10 16.00
N PHE A 55 -0.76 2.24 15.81
CA PHE A 55 0.64 2.27 15.39
C PHE A 55 1.60 1.90 16.52
N GLN A 56 1.31 2.29 17.75
CA GLN A 56 2.03 1.83 18.94
C GLN A 56 1.94 0.29 19.07
N MET A 57 0.76 -0.29 18.86
CA MET A 57 0.59 -1.75 18.87
C MET A 57 1.35 -2.45 17.75
N LEU A 58 1.38 -1.89 16.53
CA LEU A 58 2.16 -2.43 15.42
C LEU A 58 3.65 -2.47 15.76
N GLU A 59 4.20 -1.38 16.30
CA GLU A 59 5.59 -1.31 16.74
C GLU A 59 5.88 -2.37 17.81
N GLN A 60 5.03 -2.53 18.82
CA GLN A 60 5.18 -3.53 19.88
C GLN A 60 5.23 -4.97 19.37
N ILE A 61 4.50 -5.29 18.29
CA ILE A 61 4.52 -6.63 17.69
C ILE A 61 5.59 -6.82 16.61
N GLY A 62 6.49 -5.83 16.45
CA GLY A 62 7.62 -5.90 15.55
C GLY A 62 7.27 -5.68 14.07
N ILE A 63 6.19 -4.96 13.78
CA ILE A 63 5.92 -4.43 12.43
C ILE A 63 6.77 -3.18 12.24
N THR A 64 7.42 -3.07 11.08
CA THR A 64 8.32 -1.97 10.74
C THR A 64 7.79 -1.10 9.60
N SER A 65 6.80 -1.58 8.85
CA SER A 65 6.19 -0.85 7.72
C SER A 65 4.67 -1.00 7.73
N ASP A 66 3.95 0.12 7.61
CA ASP A 66 2.50 0.13 7.53
C ASP A 66 2.01 0.86 6.27
N TYR A 67 1.06 0.24 5.56
CA TYR A 67 0.48 0.70 4.30
C TYR A 67 -1.01 1.06 4.43
N SER A 68 -1.46 1.43 5.63
CA SER A 68 -2.87 1.73 5.90
C SER A 68 -3.24 3.19 5.73
N LEU A 69 -2.26 4.09 5.66
CA LEU A 69 -2.49 5.53 5.67
C LEU A 69 -2.99 6.03 4.31
N GLY A 70 -4.29 5.88 4.09
CA GLY A 70 -5.00 6.31 2.89
C GLY A 70 -6.43 6.73 3.19
N TYR A 71 -7.09 7.33 2.22
CA TYR A 71 -8.52 7.61 2.28
C TYR A 71 -9.31 6.40 1.79
N SER A 72 -10.48 6.14 2.40
CA SER A 72 -11.38 5.08 1.93
C SER A 72 -12.33 5.55 0.82
N HIS A 73 -12.69 6.83 0.78
CA HIS A 73 -13.70 7.38 -0.14
C HIS A 73 -13.12 8.25 -1.26
N TYR A 74 -11.85 8.65 -1.16
CA TYR A 74 -11.16 9.49 -2.13
C TYR A 74 -9.78 8.93 -2.43
N ILE A 75 -9.25 9.23 -3.59
CA ILE A 75 -7.84 9.02 -3.93
C ILE A 75 -6.99 10.21 -3.48
N GLY A 76 -5.68 10.02 -3.35
CA GLY A 76 -4.75 11.08 -2.97
C GLY A 76 -4.05 10.82 -1.63
N PHE A 77 -3.31 11.81 -1.17
CA PHE A 77 -2.35 11.67 -0.07
C PHE A 77 -2.94 12.13 1.27
N ARG A 78 -3.40 11.18 2.09
CA ARG A 78 -3.98 11.48 3.42
C ARG A 78 -2.98 12.15 4.37
N ALA A 79 -1.68 11.90 4.19
CA ALA A 79 -0.62 12.56 4.96
C ALA A 79 -0.04 13.79 4.26
N SER A 80 -0.68 14.30 3.19
CA SER A 80 -0.16 15.38 2.34
C SER A 80 1.22 15.08 1.72
N THR A 81 1.64 13.82 1.70
CA THR A 81 2.90 13.35 1.11
C THR A 81 2.75 11.94 0.55
N CYS A 82 3.52 11.62 -0.49
CA CYS A 82 3.74 10.27 -1.01
C CYS A 82 5.10 9.68 -0.58
N THR A 83 5.93 10.46 0.12
CA THR A 83 7.20 9.97 0.64
C THR A 83 6.99 9.23 1.95
N PRO A 84 7.49 8.01 2.10
CA PRO A 84 7.41 7.26 3.36
C PRO A 84 8.15 7.98 4.50
N PHE A 85 7.54 7.98 5.68
CA PHE A 85 8.09 8.64 6.86
C PHE A 85 7.91 7.81 8.12
N TYR A 86 8.76 8.04 9.13
CA TYR A 86 8.62 7.38 10.42
C TYR A 86 7.48 8.01 11.24
N PHE A 87 6.65 7.16 11.84
CA PHE A 87 5.60 7.60 12.74
C PHE A 87 6.21 8.33 13.95
N TYR A 88 5.73 9.57 14.21
CA TYR A 88 6.08 10.29 15.42
C TYR A 88 4.99 10.10 16.47
N ASP A 89 5.35 9.51 17.59
CA ASP A 89 4.43 9.30 18.71
C ASP A 89 4.41 10.53 19.63
N LEU A 90 3.39 11.36 19.48
CA LEU A 90 3.21 12.57 20.27
C LEU A 90 2.98 12.29 21.76
N VAL A 91 2.49 11.10 22.12
CA VAL A 91 2.27 10.71 23.53
C VAL A 91 3.57 10.35 24.23
N GLN A 92 4.47 9.67 23.50
CA GLN A 92 5.77 9.25 24.00
C GLN A 92 6.88 10.24 23.65
N ASP A 93 6.57 11.29 22.89
CA ASP A 93 7.48 12.32 22.40
C ASP A 93 8.75 11.74 21.75
N ARG A 94 8.54 10.79 20.81
CA ARG A 94 9.64 10.10 20.12
C ARG A 94 9.28 9.66 18.69
N ILE A 95 10.33 9.51 17.88
CA ILE A 95 10.22 8.84 16.59
C ILE A 95 10.09 7.33 16.83
N SER A 96 9.09 6.70 16.22
CA SER A 96 8.88 5.25 16.23
C SER A 96 9.79 4.56 15.22
N SER A 97 10.02 3.27 15.40
CA SER A 97 10.64 2.42 14.38
C SER A 97 9.68 2.04 13.24
N LEU A 98 8.40 2.38 13.35
CA LEU A 98 7.38 2.11 12.35
C LEU A 98 7.42 3.16 11.23
N LYS A 99 7.67 2.71 10.00
CA LYS A 99 7.60 3.54 8.79
C LYS A 99 6.21 3.47 8.19
N LEU A 100 5.62 4.62 7.90
CA LEU A 100 4.32 4.74 7.24
C LEU A 100 4.53 4.98 5.76
N HIS A 101 3.81 4.21 4.94
CA HIS A 101 3.81 4.29 3.48
C HIS A 101 2.43 4.77 3.02
N PRO A 102 2.27 6.04 2.61
CA PRO A 102 0.97 6.58 2.24
C PRO A 102 0.35 5.87 1.04
N LEU A 103 -0.89 5.39 1.21
CA LEU A 103 -1.68 4.78 0.14
C LEU A 103 -2.37 5.88 -0.67
N VAL A 104 -2.23 5.85 -2.00
CA VAL A 104 -2.80 6.88 -2.87
C VAL A 104 -4.08 6.45 -3.57
N ILE A 105 -4.16 5.20 -4.04
CA ILE A 105 -5.25 4.69 -4.87
C ILE A 105 -5.74 3.34 -4.33
N MET A 106 -7.06 3.16 -4.28
CA MET A 106 -7.69 1.87 -3.99
C MET A 106 -8.79 1.60 -5.03
N ASP A 107 -8.87 0.36 -5.52
CA ASP A 107 -9.87 -0.09 -6.50
C ASP A 107 -11.32 0.18 -6.05
N VAL A 108 -11.65 -0.21 -4.82
CA VAL A 108 -12.99 0.02 -4.23
C VAL A 108 -13.30 1.51 -4.14
N THR A 109 -12.31 2.35 -3.83
CA THR A 109 -12.48 3.81 -3.81
C THR A 109 -12.87 4.32 -5.18
N LEU A 110 -12.13 3.95 -6.21
CA LEU A 110 -12.41 4.38 -7.58
C LEU A 110 -13.78 3.89 -8.04
N LYS A 111 -14.05 2.60 -7.91
CA LYS A 111 -15.27 1.98 -8.44
C LYS A 111 -16.53 2.32 -7.66
N LYS A 112 -16.51 2.07 -6.32
CA LYS A 112 -17.74 2.13 -5.50
C LYS A 112 -18.03 3.54 -4.97
N TYR A 113 -17.00 4.32 -4.62
CA TYR A 113 -17.20 5.62 -4.00
C TYR A 113 -17.12 6.78 -5.01
N MET A 114 -16.25 6.68 -6.01
CA MET A 114 -16.06 7.73 -7.01
C MET A 114 -16.78 7.43 -8.33
N GLY A 115 -17.37 6.24 -8.51
CA GLY A 115 -18.12 5.85 -9.70
C GLY A 115 -17.31 5.76 -10.98
N LYS A 116 -15.98 5.53 -10.85
CA LYS A 116 -15.08 5.47 -11.99
C LYS A 116 -15.26 4.20 -12.80
N SER A 117 -15.13 4.31 -14.11
CA SER A 117 -15.15 3.18 -15.04
C SER A 117 -13.76 2.55 -15.20
N SER A 118 -13.70 1.36 -15.83
CA SER A 118 -12.42 0.71 -16.13
C SER A 118 -11.56 1.52 -17.10
N GLU A 119 -12.17 2.22 -18.05
CA GLU A 119 -11.48 3.03 -19.06
C GLU A 119 -10.71 4.19 -18.43
N GLU A 120 -11.21 4.77 -17.32
CA GLU A 120 -10.56 5.86 -16.59
C GLU A 120 -9.37 5.38 -15.72
N LEU A 121 -9.29 4.08 -15.41
CA LEU A 121 -8.31 3.55 -14.44
C LEU A 121 -6.87 3.80 -14.86
N PHE A 122 -6.54 3.52 -16.13
CA PHE A 122 -5.19 3.73 -16.65
C PHE A 122 -4.76 5.18 -16.51
N ASP A 123 -5.59 6.12 -16.95
CA ASP A 123 -5.27 7.55 -16.95
C ASP A 123 -5.09 8.07 -15.52
N ILE A 124 -5.97 7.68 -14.61
CA ILE A 124 -5.85 8.04 -13.20
C ILE A 124 -4.56 7.50 -12.57
N MET A 125 -4.25 6.23 -12.78
CA MET A 125 -3.05 5.63 -12.19
C MET A 125 -1.76 6.22 -12.76
N SER A 126 -1.70 6.46 -14.08
CA SER A 126 -0.53 7.07 -14.71
C SER A 126 -0.33 8.51 -14.30
N GLU A 127 -1.38 9.33 -14.23
CA GLU A 127 -1.31 10.72 -13.75
C GLU A 127 -0.72 10.81 -12.34
N TYR A 128 -1.21 9.98 -11.42
CA TYR A 128 -0.67 9.96 -10.04
C TYR A 128 0.76 9.42 -9.98
N ALA A 129 1.09 8.43 -10.80
CA ALA A 129 2.46 7.90 -10.85
C ALA A 129 3.46 8.95 -11.34
N GLU A 130 3.11 9.73 -12.36
CA GLU A 130 3.94 10.83 -12.87
C GLU A 130 4.17 11.91 -11.80
N LYS A 131 3.10 12.36 -11.14
CA LYS A 131 3.21 13.34 -10.03
C LYS A 131 4.08 12.84 -8.87
N ILE A 132 3.96 11.55 -8.53
CA ILE A 132 4.78 10.92 -7.49
C ILE A 132 6.24 10.84 -7.93
N LYS A 133 6.50 10.51 -9.19
CA LYS A 133 7.84 10.49 -9.77
C LYS A 133 8.51 11.86 -9.68
N GLU A 134 7.82 12.95 -10.01
CA GLU A 134 8.36 14.32 -9.97
C GLU A 134 8.95 14.69 -8.59
N VAL A 135 8.44 14.08 -7.52
CA VAL A 135 8.90 14.33 -6.14
C VAL A 135 9.68 13.17 -5.53
N ASN A 136 10.09 12.19 -6.32
CA ASN A 136 10.76 10.96 -5.87
C ASN A 136 10.00 10.25 -4.74
N GLY A 137 8.68 10.20 -4.85
CA GLY A 137 7.79 9.56 -3.88
C GLY A 137 7.62 8.06 -4.13
N GLU A 138 6.80 7.40 -3.31
CA GLU A 138 6.44 5.99 -3.44
C GLU A 138 5.00 5.86 -3.94
N PHE A 139 4.79 5.14 -5.06
CA PHE A 139 3.46 4.84 -5.58
C PHE A 139 2.90 3.61 -4.89
N VAL A 140 1.98 3.80 -3.96
CA VAL A 140 1.30 2.73 -3.23
C VAL A 140 -0.15 2.64 -3.65
N SER A 141 -0.54 1.49 -4.20
CA SER A 141 -1.92 1.18 -4.56
C SER A 141 -2.45 -0.06 -3.81
N LEU A 142 -3.76 -0.15 -3.70
CA LEU A 142 -4.46 -1.30 -3.12
C LEU A 142 -5.49 -1.84 -4.12
N PHE A 143 -5.27 -3.05 -4.57
CA PHE A 143 -6.19 -3.78 -5.42
C PHE A 143 -6.52 -5.13 -4.78
N HIS A 144 -7.80 -5.47 -4.73
CA HIS A 144 -8.26 -6.75 -4.24
C HIS A 144 -8.26 -7.77 -5.38
N ASN A 145 -8.09 -9.05 -5.04
CA ASN A 145 -8.19 -10.13 -6.03
C ASN A 145 -9.56 -10.17 -6.74
N GLU A 146 -10.62 -9.77 -6.04
CA GLU A 146 -11.97 -9.62 -6.59
C GLU A 146 -12.00 -8.60 -7.75
N SER A 147 -11.35 -7.44 -7.60
CA SER A 147 -11.32 -6.39 -8.63
C SER A 147 -10.49 -6.75 -9.86
N LEU A 148 -9.63 -7.76 -9.74
CA LEU A 148 -8.84 -8.32 -10.84
C LEU A 148 -9.43 -9.63 -11.38
N SER A 149 -10.65 -10.00 -10.95
CA SER A 149 -11.43 -11.09 -11.54
C SER A 149 -12.08 -10.65 -12.86
N ASP A 150 -12.68 -11.60 -13.59
CA ASP A 150 -13.47 -11.30 -14.78
C ASP A 150 -14.97 -11.19 -14.45
N ASP A 151 -15.32 -10.95 -13.18
CA ASP A 151 -16.67 -10.68 -12.73
C ASP A 151 -17.26 -9.48 -13.47
N ASN A 152 -18.55 -9.53 -13.84
CA ASN A 152 -19.25 -8.48 -14.58
C ASN A 152 -19.12 -7.09 -13.92
N PHE A 153 -19.14 -7.05 -12.59
CA PHE A 153 -18.98 -5.79 -11.85
C PHE A 153 -17.59 -5.18 -12.05
N TRP A 154 -16.55 -6.00 -12.18
CA TRP A 154 -15.16 -5.61 -12.34
C TRP A 154 -14.63 -5.78 -13.78
N SER A 155 -15.52 -5.94 -14.76
CA SER A 155 -15.13 -6.11 -16.17
C SER A 155 -14.21 -5.00 -16.65
N GLY A 156 -13.12 -5.36 -17.33
CA GLY A 156 -12.10 -4.45 -17.87
C GLY A 156 -11.05 -3.95 -16.84
N TRP A 157 -11.30 -4.11 -15.53
CA TRP A 157 -10.38 -3.57 -14.50
C TRP A 157 -9.01 -4.24 -14.49
N ARG A 158 -8.97 -5.58 -14.66
CA ARG A 158 -7.70 -6.32 -14.75
C ARG A 158 -6.82 -5.82 -15.88
N GLU A 159 -7.38 -5.65 -17.07
CA GLU A 159 -6.64 -5.22 -18.26
C GLU A 159 -6.03 -3.83 -18.06
N GLN A 160 -6.84 -2.87 -17.61
CA GLN A 160 -6.38 -1.51 -17.38
C GLN A 160 -5.37 -1.42 -16.24
N TYR A 161 -5.56 -2.21 -15.16
CA TYR A 161 -4.58 -2.33 -14.08
C TYR A 161 -3.23 -2.87 -14.61
N GLN A 162 -3.25 -3.93 -15.42
CA GLN A 162 -2.02 -4.48 -16.00
C GLN A 162 -1.31 -3.47 -16.92
N LYS A 163 -2.08 -2.72 -17.71
CA LYS A 163 -1.56 -1.64 -18.55
C LYS A 163 -0.90 -0.55 -17.70
N ALA A 164 -1.56 -0.11 -16.64
CA ALA A 164 -1.04 0.91 -15.72
C ALA A 164 0.24 0.45 -15.01
N ILE A 165 0.28 -0.77 -14.47
CA ILE A 165 1.48 -1.29 -13.79
C ILE A 165 2.67 -1.43 -14.75
N ARG A 166 2.43 -1.86 -15.99
CA ARG A 166 3.50 -1.88 -17.02
C ARG A 166 4.04 -0.49 -17.28
N TYR A 167 3.17 0.50 -17.44
CA TYR A 167 3.58 1.89 -17.66
C TYR A 167 4.40 2.43 -16.48
N ILE A 168 3.91 2.25 -15.26
CA ILE A 168 4.58 2.70 -14.02
C ILE A 168 5.97 2.05 -13.88
N SER A 169 6.07 0.74 -14.17
CA SER A 169 7.36 0.03 -14.14
C SER A 169 8.37 0.57 -15.15
N LEU A 170 7.92 1.05 -16.29
CA LEU A 170 8.80 1.69 -17.28
C LEU A 170 9.29 3.06 -16.81
N LEU A 171 8.45 3.85 -16.12
CA LEU A 171 8.87 5.12 -15.53
C LEU A 171 10.07 4.96 -14.57
N GLU A 172 10.08 3.90 -13.76
CA GLU A 172 11.17 3.59 -12.82
C GLU A 172 12.47 3.15 -13.53
N ILE A 173 12.35 2.45 -14.67
CA ILE A 173 13.52 1.97 -15.43
C ILE A 173 14.24 3.14 -16.10
N TYR A 174 13.51 4.05 -16.72
CA TYR A 174 14.09 5.23 -17.38
C TYR A 174 14.87 6.11 -16.40
N ASP A 175 14.39 6.30 -15.16
CA ASP A 175 15.11 7.09 -14.16
C ASP A 175 16.46 6.47 -13.77
N LYS A 176 16.55 5.14 -13.71
CA LYS A 176 17.81 4.45 -13.40
C LYS A 176 18.82 4.58 -14.54
N GLU A 177 18.38 4.54 -15.77
CA GLU A 177 19.24 4.71 -16.95
C GLU A 177 19.74 6.15 -17.06
N GLU A 178 18.87 7.14 -16.90
CA GLU A 178 19.23 8.56 -16.92
C GLU A 178 20.20 8.94 -15.77
N ALA A 179 20.01 8.38 -14.57
CA ALA A 179 20.92 8.56 -13.45
C ALA A 179 22.31 7.95 -13.72
N LEU A 180 22.38 6.81 -14.39
CA LEU A 180 23.63 6.17 -14.78
C LEU A 180 24.39 6.95 -15.88
N GLU A 181 23.67 7.57 -16.82
CA GLU A 181 24.28 8.42 -17.85
C GLU A 181 24.86 9.73 -17.27
N LYS A 182 24.16 10.35 -16.32
CA LYS A 182 24.61 11.57 -15.62
C LYS A 182 25.80 11.33 -14.66
N SER A 183 26.08 10.08 -14.30
CA SER A 183 27.20 9.69 -13.43
C SER A 183 28.46 9.28 -14.17
N ARG A 184 28.44 9.28 -15.49
CA ARG A 184 29.59 9.04 -16.37
C ARG A 184 30.15 10.34 -16.90
#